data_21b1dac2c4260193edcd3e236e24a77b
#
_entry.id   21b1dac2c4260193edcd3e236e24a77b
#
_cell.length_a   1.000
_cell.length_b   1.000
_cell.length_c   1.000
_cell.angle_alpha   90.00
_cell.angle_beta   90.00
_cell.angle_gamma   90.00
#
_symmetry.space_group_name_H-M   'P 1'
#
loop_
_entity.id
_entity.type
_entity.pdbx_description
1 polymer ?
#
loop_
_entity_poly.entity_id
_entity_poly.type
_entity_poly.pdbx_seq_one_letter_code
_entity_poly.pdbx_strand_id
1 'polypeptide(L)'
;MFYRKVISSTNVVFSGIVRVCGVRLVAGSDAATATLFDSLTQEAGKDFCLLKAGAEGTDNQRFGEGLVMEKGVSVTLTGTNSILYIYYQ
;
A
#
# COMPACT_ATOMS: atom_id res chain seq x y z
N MET A 1 -18.93 4.34 1.21
CA MET A 1 -17.99 5.48 1.10
C MET A 1 -16.56 4.98 1.31
N PHE A 2 -15.65 5.44 0.46
CA PHE A 2 -14.24 5.08 0.59
C PHE A 2 -13.47 6.21 1.27
N TYR A 3 -12.51 5.82 2.07
CA TYR A 3 -11.55 6.73 2.66
C TYR A 3 -10.21 6.55 1.98
N ARG A 4 -9.36 7.55 2.06
CA ARG A 4 -8.03 7.52 1.47
C ARG A 4 -6.97 7.77 2.54
N LYS A 5 -5.95 6.92 2.55
CA LYS A 5 -4.75 7.10 3.39
C LYS A 5 -3.57 7.40 2.48
N VAL A 6 -2.77 8.39 2.83
CA VAL A 6 -1.58 8.78 2.06
C VAL A 6 -0.34 8.40 2.86
N ILE A 7 0.58 7.68 2.23
CA ILE A 7 1.78 7.15 2.88
C ILE A 7 2.99 7.57 2.07
N SER A 8 4.00 8.13 2.75
CA SER A 8 5.23 8.57 2.12
C SER A 8 6.48 7.87 2.66
N SER A 9 6.32 6.90 3.53
CA SER A 9 7.44 6.15 4.11
C SER A 9 6.99 4.75 4.53
N THR A 10 7.96 3.84 4.70
CA THR A 10 7.71 2.52 5.26
C THR A 10 7.11 2.66 6.66
N ASN A 11 5.95 2.04 6.90
CA ASN A 11 5.22 2.26 8.13
C ASN A 11 4.14 1.20 8.35
N VAL A 12 3.64 1.14 9.59
CA VAL A 12 2.37 0.52 9.91
C VAL A 12 1.28 1.54 9.61
N VAL A 13 0.36 1.17 8.74
CA VAL A 13 -0.67 2.10 8.26
C VAL A 13 -1.97 1.95 9.05
N PHE A 14 -2.38 0.71 9.28
CA PHE A 14 -3.58 0.40 10.05
C PHE A 14 -3.24 -0.66 11.09
N SER A 15 -3.80 -0.53 12.28
CA SER A 15 -3.79 -1.57 13.29
C SER A 15 -5.25 -2.04 13.48
N GLY A 16 -5.47 -3.35 13.39
CA GLY A 16 -6.80 -3.92 13.49
C GLY A 16 -7.45 -4.14 12.12
N ILE A 17 -8.73 -4.45 12.13
CA ILE A 17 -9.46 -4.85 10.93
C ILE A 17 -9.71 -3.66 10.02
N VAL A 18 -9.38 -3.84 8.74
CA VAL A 18 -9.64 -2.84 7.71
C VAL A 18 -9.95 -3.54 6.39
N ARG A 19 -10.85 -2.95 5.60
CA ARG A 19 -11.14 -3.43 4.25
C ARG A 19 -10.40 -2.54 3.25
N VAL A 20 -9.43 -3.11 2.53
CA VAL A 20 -8.65 -2.40 1.52
C VAL A 20 -9.33 -2.59 0.16
N CYS A 21 -9.73 -1.51 -0.46
CA CYS A 21 -10.49 -1.55 -1.72
C CYS A 21 -9.61 -1.27 -2.94
N GLY A 22 -8.50 -0.60 -2.75
CA GLY A 22 -7.55 -0.33 -3.83
C GLY A 22 -6.33 0.37 -3.31
N VAL A 23 -5.28 0.34 -4.12
CA VAL A 23 -4.00 1.00 -3.81
C VAL A 23 -3.45 1.63 -5.08
N ARG A 24 -2.71 2.72 -4.92
CA ARG A 24 -2.07 3.42 -6.03
C ARG A 24 -0.70 3.91 -5.59
N LEU A 25 0.32 3.55 -6.35
CA LEU A 25 1.69 4.01 -6.12
C LEU A 25 2.04 5.07 -7.15
N VAL A 26 2.55 6.20 -6.69
CA VAL A 26 3.06 7.26 -7.54
C VAL A 26 4.54 7.40 -7.27
N ALA A 27 5.37 7.11 -8.27
CA ALA A 27 6.82 7.24 -8.15
C ALA A 27 7.23 8.71 -8.28
N GLY A 28 8.30 9.07 -7.59
CA GLY A 28 8.92 10.38 -7.74
C GLY A 28 9.99 10.36 -8.81
N SER A 29 11.18 10.89 -8.50
CA SER A 29 12.27 11.06 -9.46
C SER A 29 12.94 9.75 -9.88
N ASP A 30 12.75 8.67 -9.13
CA ASP A 30 13.27 7.35 -9.47
C ASP A 30 12.20 6.29 -9.33
N ALA A 31 12.49 5.06 -9.77
CA ALA A 31 11.56 3.95 -9.69
C ALA A 31 11.18 3.68 -8.22
N ALA A 32 9.94 3.28 -8.00
CA ALA A 32 9.40 3.01 -6.67
C ALA A 32 8.76 1.65 -6.60
N THR A 33 8.77 1.05 -5.41
CA THR A 33 8.00 -0.15 -5.12
C THR A 33 7.24 0.02 -3.81
N ALA A 34 6.10 -0.65 -3.72
CA ALA A 34 5.32 -0.70 -2.49
C ALA A 34 4.86 -2.14 -2.27
N THR A 35 5.23 -2.70 -1.14
CA THR A 35 4.79 -4.03 -0.72
C THR A 35 3.88 -3.86 0.48
N LEU A 36 2.66 -4.40 0.40
CA LEU A 36 1.68 -4.29 1.46
C LEU A 36 1.49 -5.65 2.13
N PHE A 37 1.42 -5.64 3.45
CA PHE A 37 1.36 -6.85 4.27
C PHE A 37 0.12 -6.84 5.15
N ASP A 38 -0.52 -8.00 5.30
CA ASP A 38 -1.58 -8.21 6.29
C ASP A 38 -0.92 -8.57 7.63
N SER A 39 -0.27 -7.57 8.22
CA SER A 39 0.49 -7.73 9.45
C SER A 39 0.83 -6.35 10.00
N LEU A 40 1.15 -6.29 11.29
CA LEU A 40 1.67 -5.08 11.91
C LEU A 40 3.16 -4.86 11.66
N THR A 41 3.81 -5.83 11.01
CA THR A 41 5.22 -5.74 10.62
C THR A 41 5.38 -6.18 9.17
N GLN A 42 6.49 -5.82 8.54
CA GLN A 42 6.80 -6.24 7.17
C GLN A 42 7.30 -7.69 7.17
N GLU A 43 6.41 -8.60 7.52
CA GLU A 43 6.73 -10.01 7.72
C GLU A 43 6.67 -10.78 6.40
N ALA A 44 7.74 -11.53 6.09
CA ALA A 44 7.79 -12.36 4.89
C ALA A 44 6.65 -13.39 4.90
N GLY A 45 5.99 -13.56 3.76
CA GLY A 45 4.86 -14.48 3.62
C GLY A 45 3.51 -13.88 3.98
N LYS A 46 3.47 -12.64 4.46
CA LYS A 46 2.23 -11.94 4.78
C LYS A 46 1.87 -10.85 3.77
N ASP A 47 2.68 -10.70 2.73
CA ASP A 47 2.41 -9.73 1.67
C ASP A 47 1.18 -10.16 0.85
N PHE A 48 0.34 -9.19 0.51
CA PHE A 48 -0.83 -9.43 -0.33
C PHE A 48 -0.82 -8.60 -1.61
N CYS A 49 0.06 -7.63 -1.72
CA CYS A 49 0.12 -6.77 -2.90
C CYS A 49 1.52 -6.21 -3.07
N LEU A 50 2.00 -6.21 -4.31
CA LEU A 50 3.25 -5.56 -4.68
C LEU A 50 2.99 -4.66 -5.87
N LEU A 51 3.30 -3.37 -5.73
CA LEU A 51 3.23 -2.39 -6.79
C LEU A 51 4.63 -1.97 -7.19
N LYS A 52 4.83 -1.76 -8.48
CA LYS A 52 6.09 -1.25 -9.05
C LYS A 52 5.79 -0.16 -10.05
N ALA A 53 6.39 1.00 -9.87
CA ALA A 53 6.24 2.13 -10.79
C ALA A 53 7.62 2.60 -11.25
N GLY A 54 7.78 2.85 -12.54
CA GLY A 54 8.98 3.47 -13.08
C GLY A 54 9.06 4.93 -12.64
N ALA A 55 10.23 5.56 -12.84
CA ALA A 55 10.43 6.95 -12.49
C ALA A 55 9.29 7.83 -13.04
N GLU A 56 8.71 8.64 -12.18
CA GLU A 56 7.57 9.53 -12.48
C GLU A 56 6.32 8.80 -12.99
N GLY A 57 6.28 7.48 -12.84
CA GLY A 57 5.15 6.65 -13.27
C GLY A 57 4.21 6.33 -12.12
N THR A 58 3.19 5.53 -12.43
CA THR A 58 2.20 5.07 -11.46
C THR A 58 1.90 3.60 -11.67
N ASP A 59 1.48 2.94 -10.60
CA ASP A 59 0.92 1.60 -10.66
C ASP A 59 -0.26 1.53 -9.69
N ASN A 60 -1.27 0.76 -10.01
CA ASN A 60 -2.42 0.63 -9.14
C ASN A 60 -3.00 -0.79 -9.20
N GLN A 61 -3.76 -1.12 -8.17
CA GLN A 61 -4.47 -2.38 -8.04
C GLN A 61 -5.81 -2.14 -7.38
N ARG A 62 -6.86 -2.72 -7.93
CA ARG A 62 -8.19 -2.71 -7.33
C ARG A 62 -8.53 -4.09 -6.82
N PHE A 63 -9.25 -4.14 -5.72
CA PHE A 63 -9.63 -5.40 -5.07
C PHE A 63 -11.14 -5.64 -5.10
N GLY A 64 -11.85 -5.10 -6.09
CA GLY A 64 -13.29 -5.29 -6.22
C GLY A 64 -14.05 -4.83 -4.99
N GLU A 65 -14.70 -5.76 -4.30
CA GLU A 65 -15.44 -5.46 -3.08
C GLU A 65 -14.56 -5.19 -1.87
N GLY A 66 -13.26 -5.40 -2.03
CA GLY A 66 -12.27 -5.16 -0.99
C GLY A 66 -11.73 -6.44 -0.40
N LEU A 67 -10.52 -6.34 0.16
CA LEU A 67 -9.87 -7.40 0.91
C LEU A 67 -9.88 -7.03 2.38
N VAL A 68 -10.39 -7.92 3.22
CA VAL A 68 -10.42 -7.69 4.67
C VAL A 68 -9.08 -8.13 5.26
N MET A 69 -8.38 -7.18 5.88
CA MET A 69 -7.15 -7.42 6.63
C MET A 69 -7.52 -7.53 8.10
N GLU A 70 -7.18 -8.65 8.74
CA GLU A 70 -7.62 -8.92 10.10
C GLU A 70 -6.66 -8.32 11.14
N LYS A 71 -5.38 -8.29 10.84
CA LYS A 71 -4.36 -7.82 11.79
C LYS A 71 -3.98 -6.36 11.59
N GLY A 72 -4.21 -5.84 10.42
CA GLY A 72 -3.81 -4.50 10.05
C GLY A 72 -3.06 -4.51 8.74
N VAL A 73 -2.48 -3.37 8.38
CA VAL A 73 -1.72 -3.24 7.14
C VAL A 73 -0.42 -2.51 7.44
N SER A 74 0.68 -3.11 7.03
CA SER A 74 1.99 -2.46 7.02
C SER A 74 2.52 -2.40 5.60
N VAL A 75 3.41 -1.45 5.34
CA VAL A 75 3.90 -1.15 3.99
C VAL A 75 5.41 -1.00 4.02
N THR A 76 6.09 -1.61 3.05
CA THR A 76 7.47 -1.26 2.70
C THR A 76 7.43 -0.41 1.44
N LEU A 77 7.87 0.83 1.53
CA LEU A 77 7.84 1.80 0.44
C LEU A 77 9.26 2.19 0.08
N THR A 78 9.62 2.11 -1.21
CA THR A 78 10.92 2.52 -1.72
C THR A 78 10.75 3.59 -2.78
N GLY A 79 11.86 4.26 -3.12
CA GLY A 79 11.88 5.31 -4.12
C GLY A 79 11.89 6.70 -3.50
N THR A 80 12.53 7.64 -4.17
CA THR A 80 12.65 9.03 -3.71
C THR A 80 11.35 9.78 -3.98
N ASN A 81 10.78 10.35 -2.91
CA ASN A 81 9.52 11.11 -2.99
C ASN A 81 8.35 10.31 -3.57
N SER A 82 8.37 8.99 -3.38
CA SER A 82 7.23 8.15 -3.77
C SER A 82 6.09 8.30 -2.78
N ILE A 83 4.87 8.14 -3.26
CA ILE A 83 3.65 8.25 -2.46
C ILE A 83 2.76 7.06 -2.75
N LEU A 84 2.21 6.47 -1.69
CA LEU A 84 1.24 5.39 -1.80
C LEU A 84 -0.10 5.87 -1.27
N TYR A 85 -1.13 5.67 -2.06
CA TYR A 85 -2.51 5.92 -1.66
C TYR A 85 -3.20 4.59 -1.38
N ILE A 86 -3.85 4.47 -0.24
CA ILE A 86 -4.65 3.31 0.10
C ILE A 86 -6.09 3.75 0.24
N TYR A 87 -6.98 3.12 -0.53
CA TYR A 87 -8.42 3.36 -0.47
C TYR A 87 -9.06 2.26 0.36
N TYR A 88 -9.82 2.61 1.37
CA TYR A 88 -10.32 1.66 2.34
C TYR A 88 -11.72 2.03 2.84
N GLN A 89 -12.32 1.08 3.53
CA GLN A 89 -13.61 1.26 4.20
C GLN A 89 -13.51 0.91 5.67
#